data_3bd78547ab35ea8c3581204d3b763c8e
#
_entry.id   3bd78547ab35ea8c3581204d3b763c8e
#
_cell.length_a   1.000
_cell.length_b   1.000
_cell.length_c   1.000
_cell.angle_alpha   90.00
_cell.angle_beta   90.00
_cell.angle_gamma   90.00
#
_symmetry.space_group_name_H-M   'P 1'
#
loop_
_entity.id
_entity.type
_entity.pdbx_description
1 polymer ?
#
loop_
_entity_poly.entity_id
_entity_poly.type
_entity_poly.pdbx_seq_one_letter_code
_entity_poly.pdbx_strand_id
1 'polypeptide(L)'
;GSQLNHARNDLDALIVNAEVKGFHELNEKSQFEWGAKYTREDIRDRLVEWEVIDSAGFSINPPIIDIPNDQPYNPYVGPLVPYQNVRATNFIDIDRISGFAQWRTETKLGNSDFWITAGARFHNWTVSGDGISNAKSQIVVSPRAQFTLKPNWDRDMVFRFATGLYHQPPFYRELRDLNGVVNPNVKAQQSLHFVLSNDYNFKMSKRQFKLVTEAYYKSMTDVNTYTLENVRIRYRANNNAEAYAYGLDMRLNGEFVPGTESWLSLGYMKTEENQDGRGFIARPTDQRLKVGILFQDYMPNLPNMKLYLNLVYNTGLPGGSPSYADAYVYQSRLRDYRRADVGFSYVLTERNNERPNGHWLKRFQDLSLGFEIFNLFNNQNAITNTWVRDVYTKNQYGIPNYMTTRVFNVKLTAKL
;
A
#
# COMPACT_ATOMS: atom_id res chain seq x y z
N GLY A 1 33.21 -14.98 -0.84
CA GLY A 1 33.23 -13.54 -0.94
C GLY A 1 32.18 -12.89 -0.07
N SER A 2 32.38 -11.66 0.35
CA SER A 2 31.44 -10.90 1.16
C SER A 2 30.96 -9.67 0.38
N GLN A 3 29.71 -9.32 0.62
CA GLN A 3 29.10 -8.09 0.12
C GLN A 3 28.94 -7.15 1.31
N LEU A 4 29.52 -5.96 1.19
CA LEU A 4 29.45 -4.93 2.21
C LEU A 4 28.57 -3.81 1.71
N ASN A 5 27.47 -3.59 2.40
CA ASN A 5 26.54 -2.50 2.13
C ASN A 5 26.65 -1.45 3.23
N HIS A 6 26.75 -0.20 2.83
CA HIS A 6 26.69 0.94 3.74
C HIS A 6 25.63 1.91 3.29
N ALA A 7 24.77 2.30 4.20
CA ALA A 7 23.80 3.37 3.97
C ALA A 7 23.75 4.26 5.21
N ARG A 8 24.03 5.54 5.02
CA ARG A 8 23.90 6.59 6.02
C ARG A 8 23.18 7.77 5.40
N ASN A 9 21.86 7.72 5.49
CA ASN A 9 20.98 8.73 4.92
C ASN A 9 20.40 9.57 6.06
N ASP A 10 20.26 10.85 5.78
CA ASP A 10 19.68 11.83 6.69
C ASP A 10 18.65 12.67 5.93
N LEU A 11 17.41 12.63 6.39
CA LEU A 11 16.30 13.38 5.80
C LEU A 11 15.64 14.22 6.87
N ASP A 12 15.73 15.53 6.70
CA ASP A 12 15.02 16.52 7.49
C ASP A 12 13.98 17.23 6.61
N ALA A 13 12.75 17.33 7.07
CA ALA A 13 11.67 17.93 6.32
C ALA A 13 10.75 18.76 7.21
N LEU A 14 10.66 20.05 6.92
CA LEU A 14 9.67 20.94 7.52
C LEU A 14 8.49 21.09 6.57
N ILE A 15 7.29 20.74 7.04
CA ILE A 15 6.06 20.82 6.24
C ILE A 15 5.08 21.74 6.94
N VAL A 16 4.72 22.85 6.25
CA VAL A 16 3.73 23.82 6.72
C VAL A 16 2.48 23.70 5.85
N ASN A 17 1.32 23.55 6.49
CA ASN A 17 0.04 23.44 5.81
C ASN A 17 -0.93 24.54 6.30
N ALA A 18 -1.66 25.14 5.37
CA ALA A 18 -2.83 25.95 5.63
C ALA A 18 -4.00 25.43 4.77
N GLU A 19 -5.14 25.18 5.39
CA GLU A 19 -6.31 24.61 4.71
C GLU A 19 -7.59 25.32 5.15
N VAL A 20 -8.49 25.55 4.18
CA VAL A 20 -9.85 26.02 4.41
C VAL A 20 -10.82 25.13 3.63
N LYS A 21 -11.94 24.78 4.27
CA LYS A 21 -13.04 24.03 3.67
C LYS A 21 -14.36 24.67 4.02
N GLY A 22 -15.31 24.56 3.11
CA GLY A 22 -16.66 25.03 3.32
C GLY A 22 -17.68 24.15 2.59
N PHE A 23 -18.90 24.23 3.05
CA PHE A 23 -20.05 23.67 2.35
C PHE A 23 -21.21 24.64 2.39
N HIS A 24 -22.08 24.54 1.40
CA HIS A 24 -23.29 25.34 1.27
C HIS A 24 -24.44 24.43 0.89
N GLU A 25 -25.48 24.42 1.69
CA GLU A 25 -26.75 23.79 1.34
C GLU A 25 -27.47 24.72 0.35
N LEU A 26 -27.56 24.28 -0.92
CA LEU A 26 -28.23 25.03 -1.96
C LEU A 26 -29.75 24.93 -1.85
N ASN A 27 -30.21 23.76 -1.41
CA ASN A 27 -31.57 23.43 -1.05
C ASN A 27 -31.57 22.09 -0.26
N GLU A 28 -32.77 21.60 0.15
CA GLU A 28 -32.90 20.38 0.94
C GLU A 28 -32.26 19.12 0.31
N LYS A 29 -32.02 19.12 -1.00
CA LYS A 29 -31.51 17.97 -1.76
C LYS A 29 -30.15 18.21 -2.38
N SER A 30 -29.64 19.42 -2.34
CA SER A 30 -28.42 19.78 -3.07
C SER A 30 -27.43 20.51 -2.16
N GLN A 31 -26.20 20.09 -2.21
CA GLN A 31 -25.09 20.61 -1.42
C GLN A 31 -23.88 20.90 -2.32
N PHE A 32 -23.21 21.98 -2.04
CA PHE A 32 -21.94 22.35 -2.68
C PHE A 32 -20.82 22.38 -1.63
N GLU A 33 -19.75 21.66 -1.90
CA GLU A 33 -18.56 21.59 -1.06
C GLU A 33 -17.35 22.12 -1.80
N TRP A 34 -16.47 22.82 -1.10
CA TRP A 34 -15.23 23.32 -1.65
C TRP A 34 -14.11 23.34 -0.62
N GLY A 35 -12.91 23.38 -1.09
CA GLY A 35 -11.74 23.52 -0.22
C GLY A 35 -10.53 24.01 -0.99
N ALA A 36 -9.63 24.66 -0.26
CA ALA A 36 -8.33 25.08 -0.74
C ALA A 36 -7.27 24.77 0.30
N LYS A 37 -6.09 24.33 -0.15
CA LYS A 37 -4.95 23.98 0.69
C LYS A 37 -3.67 24.51 0.07
N TYR A 38 -2.86 25.15 0.89
CA TYR A 38 -1.47 25.47 0.60
C TYR A 38 -0.56 24.58 1.44
N THR A 39 0.50 24.09 0.83
CA THR A 39 1.54 23.30 1.52
C THR A 39 2.91 23.80 1.05
N ARG A 40 3.78 24.10 1.99
CA ARG A 40 5.20 24.32 1.76
C ARG A 40 6.00 23.22 2.42
N GLU A 41 6.92 22.63 1.65
CA GLU A 41 7.85 21.60 2.10
C GLU A 41 9.28 22.15 1.94
N ASP A 42 10.05 22.27 3.02
CA ASP A 42 11.49 22.56 3.04
C ASP A 42 12.20 21.24 3.37
N ILE A 43 12.99 20.73 2.44
CA ILE A 43 13.55 19.37 2.49
C ILE A 43 15.06 19.44 2.37
N ARG A 44 15.73 18.83 3.34
CA ARG A 44 17.18 18.60 3.36
C ARG A 44 17.42 17.11 3.37
N ASP A 45 18.02 16.61 2.30
CA ASP A 45 18.22 15.18 2.11
C ASP A 45 19.68 14.91 1.76
N ARG A 46 20.33 14.11 2.59
CA ARG A 46 21.70 13.65 2.38
C ARG A 46 21.72 12.15 2.21
N LEU A 47 22.27 11.70 1.11
CA LEU A 47 22.44 10.30 0.76
C LEU A 47 23.92 9.96 0.74
N VAL A 48 24.28 8.91 1.47
CA VAL A 48 25.60 8.27 1.40
C VAL A 48 25.38 6.78 1.40
N GLU A 49 25.34 6.19 0.22
CA GLU A 49 25.14 4.76 0.04
C GLU A 49 26.25 4.20 -0.85
N TRP A 50 26.84 3.09 -0.44
CA TRP A 50 27.78 2.38 -1.26
C TRP A 50 27.73 0.88 -1.00
N GLU A 51 28.09 0.14 -2.02
CA GLU A 51 28.19 -1.31 -1.98
C GLU A 51 29.56 -1.73 -2.53
N VAL A 52 30.22 -2.60 -1.79
CA VAL A 52 31.48 -3.22 -2.20
C VAL A 52 31.31 -4.73 -2.16
N ILE A 53 31.77 -5.39 -3.20
CA ILE A 53 31.76 -6.84 -3.29
C ILE A 53 33.22 -7.30 -3.21
N ASP A 54 33.48 -8.19 -2.25
CA ASP A 54 34.79 -8.77 -2.00
C ASP A 54 34.75 -10.28 -2.09
N SER A 55 35.80 -10.89 -2.62
CA SER A 55 36.01 -12.32 -2.65
C SER A 55 37.33 -12.68 -2.01
N ALA A 56 37.29 -13.29 -0.82
CA ALA A 56 38.44 -13.75 -0.08
C ALA A 56 39.55 -12.67 0.11
N GLY A 57 39.14 -11.44 0.40
CA GLY A 57 40.07 -10.32 0.57
C GLY A 57 40.42 -9.60 -0.73
N PHE A 58 39.83 -9.97 -1.85
CA PHE A 58 40.08 -9.31 -3.14
C PHE A 58 38.85 -8.53 -3.58
N SER A 59 39.05 -7.29 -3.96
CA SER A 59 38.00 -6.42 -4.51
C SER A 59 37.49 -6.95 -5.85
N ILE A 60 36.18 -6.98 -6.02
CA ILE A 60 35.55 -7.31 -7.28
C ILE A 60 34.94 -6.04 -7.86
N ASN A 61 35.34 -5.72 -9.07
CA ASN A 61 34.82 -4.58 -9.77
C ASN A 61 33.40 -4.79 -10.24
N PRO A 62 32.61 -3.71 -10.35
CA PRO A 62 31.32 -3.76 -10.98
C PRO A 62 31.42 -4.26 -12.42
N PRO A 63 30.33 -4.83 -12.98
CA PRO A 63 30.32 -5.43 -14.31
C PRO A 63 30.62 -4.46 -15.46
N ILE A 64 30.58 -3.17 -15.18
CA ILE A 64 30.74 -2.08 -16.15
C ILE A 64 32.16 -1.57 -16.31
N ILE A 65 33.14 -2.13 -15.58
CA ILE A 65 34.52 -1.70 -15.63
C ILE A 65 35.39 -2.83 -16.19
N ASP A 66 36.15 -2.55 -17.25
CA ASP A 66 37.08 -3.46 -17.91
C ASP A 66 38.36 -3.68 -17.07
N ILE A 67 38.19 -3.96 -15.79
CA ILE A 67 39.34 -4.33 -14.96
C ILE A 67 39.31 -5.86 -14.83
N PRO A 68 40.37 -6.54 -15.27
CA PRO A 68 40.50 -7.98 -15.13
C PRO A 68 40.43 -8.37 -13.66
N ASN A 69 39.49 -9.25 -13.32
CA ASN A 69 39.38 -9.82 -12.00
C ASN A 69 39.16 -11.32 -12.12
N ASP A 70 40.22 -12.02 -12.43
CA ASP A 70 40.21 -13.48 -12.58
C ASP A 70 40.69 -14.13 -11.28
N GLN A 71 39.83 -14.18 -10.32
CA GLN A 71 40.07 -14.75 -9.00
C GLN A 71 40.10 -16.28 -9.07
N PRO A 72 41.07 -16.95 -8.44
CA PRO A 72 42.23 -16.43 -7.69
C PRO A 72 43.47 -16.23 -8.54
N TYR A 73 43.44 -16.48 -9.85
CA TYR A 73 44.63 -16.53 -10.73
C TYR A 73 45.18 -15.16 -11.03
N ASN A 74 44.35 -14.16 -11.21
CA ASN A 74 44.75 -12.77 -11.46
C ASN A 74 43.88 -11.81 -10.64
N PRO A 75 44.08 -11.75 -9.31
CA PRO A 75 43.27 -10.92 -8.44
C PRO A 75 43.57 -9.43 -8.67
N TYR A 76 42.51 -8.64 -8.61
CA TYR A 76 42.65 -7.20 -8.57
C TYR A 76 43.25 -6.76 -7.22
N VAL A 77 44.40 -6.13 -7.24
CA VAL A 77 45.17 -5.71 -6.04
C VAL A 77 45.06 -4.19 -5.77
N GLY A 78 44.28 -3.48 -6.55
CA GLY A 78 44.07 -2.04 -6.36
C GLY A 78 43.12 -1.74 -5.19
N PRO A 79 42.85 -0.45 -4.95
CA PRO A 79 41.92 -0.03 -3.89
C PRO A 79 40.50 -0.57 -4.15
N LEU A 80 39.76 -0.78 -3.09
CA LEU A 80 38.35 -1.19 -3.19
C LEU A 80 37.56 -0.19 -4.03
N VAL A 81 36.91 -0.69 -5.07
CA VAL A 81 36.03 0.10 -5.95
C VAL A 81 34.61 -0.20 -5.58
N PRO A 82 33.79 0.80 -5.19
CA PRO A 82 32.39 0.58 -4.91
C PRO A 82 31.64 0.04 -6.13
N TYR A 83 30.89 -1.04 -5.93
CA TYR A 83 29.98 -1.58 -6.94
C TYR A 83 28.80 -0.64 -7.20
N GLN A 84 28.31 -0.01 -6.15
CA GLN A 84 27.35 1.07 -6.16
C GLN A 84 27.87 2.19 -5.26
N ASN A 85 27.77 3.43 -5.73
CA ASN A 85 28.15 4.60 -4.94
C ASN A 85 27.17 5.74 -5.24
N VAL A 86 26.28 6.01 -4.28
CA VAL A 86 25.33 7.12 -4.36
C VAL A 86 25.72 8.14 -3.30
N ARG A 87 26.06 9.35 -3.74
CA ARG A 87 26.36 10.48 -2.87
C ARG A 87 25.62 11.69 -3.40
N ALA A 88 24.63 12.15 -2.64
CA ALA A 88 23.87 13.33 -2.99
C ALA A 88 23.52 14.14 -1.75
N THR A 89 23.44 15.45 -1.93
CA THR A 89 22.93 16.38 -0.93
C THR A 89 21.95 17.30 -1.66
N ASN A 90 20.69 17.29 -1.23
CA ASN A 90 19.63 18.03 -1.86
C ASN A 90 19.00 19.00 -0.84
N PHE A 91 18.85 20.26 -1.22
CA PHE A 91 18.10 21.29 -0.52
C PHE A 91 16.97 21.72 -1.43
N ILE A 92 15.76 21.27 -1.13
CA ILE A 92 14.62 21.38 -2.04
C ILE A 92 13.44 22.00 -1.33
N ASP A 93 12.86 23.03 -1.94
CA ASP A 93 11.60 23.62 -1.58
C ASP A 93 10.50 23.17 -2.55
N ILE A 94 9.34 22.76 -2.03
CA ILE A 94 8.17 22.43 -2.82
C ILE A 94 6.99 23.24 -2.32
N ASP A 95 6.47 24.11 -3.17
CA ASP A 95 5.25 24.87 -2.93
C ASP A 95 4.09 24.20 -3.66
N ARG A 96 3.00 23.90 -2.94
CA ARG A 96 1.81 23.25 -3.49
C ARG A 96 0.56 24.02 -3.16
N ILE A 97 -0.27 24.27 -4.18
CA ILE A 97 -1.61 24.78 -4.02
C ILE A 97 -2.57 23.74 -4.58
N SER A 98 -3.55 23.35 -3.81
CA SER A 98 -4.60 22.46 -4.28
C SER A 98 -5.96 22.93 -3.84
N GLY A 99 -6.98 22.60 -4.61
CA GLY A 99 -8.35 22.92 -4.25
C GLY A 99 -9.31 21.98 -4.93
N PHE A 100 -10.54 21.94 -4.43
CA PHE A 100 -11.62 21.18 -5.03
C PHE A 100 -12.95 21.94 -4.92
N ALA A 101 -13.83 21.60 -5.85
CA ALA A 101 -15.23 21.98 -5.80
C ALA A 101 -16.07 20.76 -6.19
N GLN A 102 -17.12 20.48 -5.42
CA GLN A 102 -17.97 19.32 -5.59
C GLN A 102 -19.42 19.70 -5.35
N TRP A 103 -20.28 19.27 -6.23
CA TRP A 103 -21.72 19.38 -6.12
C TRP A 103 -22.32 17.98 -5.93
N ARG A 104 -23.21 17.87 -4.96
CA ARG A 104 -23.99 16.67 -4.70
C ARG A 104 -25.47 17.00 -4.75
N THR A 105 -26.27 16.15 -5.37
CA THR A 105 -27.72 16.30 -5.37
C THR A 105 -28.40 14.95 -5.25
N GLU A 106 -29.58 14.96 -4.63
CA GLU A 106 -30.51 13.84 -4.57
C GLU A 106 -31.68 14.10 -5.51
N THR A 107 -32.03 13.10 -6.28
CA THR A 107 -33.18 13.13 -7.20
C THR A 107 -33.81 11.76 -7.30
N LYS A 108 -34.78 11.58 -8.19
CA LYS A 108 -35.38 10.29 -8.49
C LYS A 108 -35.20 9.92 -9.95
N LEU A 109 -34.92 8.63 -10.18
CA LEU A 109 -34.96 8.02 -11.49
C LEU A 109 -36.14 7.04 -11.54
N GLY A 110 -37.27 7.51 -12.12
CA GLY A 110 -38.55 6.82 -11.93
C GLY A 110 -38.96 6.80 -10.47
N ASN A 111 -39.18 5.61 -9.90
CA ASN A 111 -39.52 5.42 -8.50
C ASN A 111 -38.31 5.15 -7.59
N SER A 112 -37.12 5.14 -8.13
CA SER A 112 -35.88 4.82 -7.42
C SER A 112 -35.18 6.09 -6.93
N ASP A 113 -34.53 6.02 -5.77
CA ASP A 113 -33.70 7.12 -5.29
C ASP A 113 -32.38 7.16 -6.05
N PHE A 114 -31.98 8.35 -6.46
CA PHE A 114 -30.81 8.57 -7.27
C PHE A 114 -30.01 9.76 -6.79
N TRP A 115 -28.71 9.57 -6.58
CA TRP A 115 -27.79 10.60 -6.15
C TRP A 115 -26.72 10.83 -7.22
N ILE A 116 -26.39 12.08 -7.46
CA ILE A 116 -25.30 12.49 -8.33
C ILE A 116 -24.30 13.28 -7.49
N THR A 117 -23.05 12.91 -7.59
CA THR A 117 -21.95 13.71 -7.06
C THR A 117 -20.99 13.99 -8.20
N ALA A 118 -20.71 15.26 -8.50
CA ALA A 118 -19.79 15.67 -9.55
C ALA A 118 -18.90 16.80 -9.04
N GLY A 119 -17.65 16.80 -9.44
CA GLY A 119 -16.71 17.82 -9.01
C GLY A 119 -15.39 17.74 -9.72
N ALA A 120 -14.52 18.66 -9.38
CA ALA A 120 -13.16 18.70 -9.88
C ALA A 120 -12.19 19.08 -8.76
N ARG A 121 -10.97 18.58 -8.86
CA ARG A 121 -9.84 18.98 -8.04
C ARG A 121 -8.74 19.52 -8.92
N PHE A 122 -8.06 20.56 -8.49
CA PHE A 122 -6.84 21.01 -9.12
C PHE A 122 -5.65 20.87 -8.18
N HIS A 123 -4.47 20.70 -8.75
CA HIS A 123 -3.20 20.78 -8.07
C HIS A 123 -2.25 21.66 -8.90
N ASN A 124 -1.57 22.56 -8.22
CA ASN A 124 -0.43 23.29 -8.76
C ASN A 124 0.75 23.06 -7.82
N TRP A 125 1.93 22.81 -8.37
CA TRP A 125 3.15 22.67 -7.56
C TRP A 125 4.35 23.20 -8.31
N THR A 126 5.31 23.68 -7.53
CA THR A 126 6.60 24.19 -8.02
C THR A 126 7.70 23.56 -7.19
N VAL A 127 8.70 23.01 -7.85
CA VAL A 127 9.91 22.44 -7.22
C VAL A 127 11.06 23.40 -7.47
N SER A 128 11.71 23.86 -6.42
CA SER A 128 12.87 24.76 -6.44
C SER A 128 13.94 24.30 -5.47
N GLY A 129 15.12 24.90 -5.51
CA GLY A 129 16.21 24.56 -4.60
C GLY A 129 17.57 24.55 -5.28
N ASP A 130 18.56 24.08 -4.57
CA ASP A 130 19.95 24.03 -5.04
C ASP A 130 20.09 23.13 -6.28
N GLY A 131 20.80 23.63 -7.30
CA GLY A 131 20.98 22.91 -8.56
C GLY A 131 19.79 22.94 -9.52
N ILE A 132 18.67 23.56 -9.15
CA ILE A 132 17.49 23.73 -10.00
C ILE A 132 17.49 25.15 -10.61
N SER A 133 17.98 25.25 -11.84
CA SER A 133 18.12 26.55 -12.51
C SER A 133 16.81 27.17 -13.01
N ASN A 134 15.75 26.37 -13.20
CA ASN A 134 14.47 26.82 -13.71
C ASN A 134 13.32 26.09 -13.01
N ALA A 135 12.81 26.68 -11.94
CA ALA A 135 11.60 26.18 -11.28
C ALA A 135 10.40 26.31 -12.23
N LYS A 136 9.79 25.18 -12.60
CA LYS A 136 8.58 25.15 -13.42
C LYS A 136 7.38 24.81 -12.55
N SER A 137 6.40 25.67 -12.61
CA SER A 137 5.09 25.36 -12.02
C SER A 137 4.34 24.38 -12.93
N GLN A 138 3.78 23.35 -12.32
CA GLN A 138 2.95 22.35 -13.02
C GLN A 138 1.53 22.44 -12.47
N ILE A 139 0.54 22.30 -13.35
CA ILE A 139 -0.87 22.33 -12.98
C ILE A 139 -1.61 21.17 -13.60
N VAL A 140 -2.50 20.54 -12.84
CA VAL A 140 -3.38 19.45 -13.30
C VAL A 140 -4.78 19.62 -12.73
N VAL A 141 -5.78 19.15 -13.49
CA VAL A 141 -7.19 19.19 -13.10
C VAL A 141 -7.77 17.77 -13.17
N SER A 142 -8.50 17.37 -12.16
CA SER A 142 -9.03 16.04 -11.93
C SER A 142 -10.54 16.06 -11.79
N PRO A 143 -11.31 16.04 -12.90
CA PRO A 143 -12.76 15.91 -12.87
C PRO A 143 -13.17 14.49 -12.45
N ARG A 144 -14.27 14.39 -11.72
CA ARG A 144 -14.82 13.10 -11.25
C ARG A 144 -16.33 13.18 -11.05
N ALA A 145 -16.99 12.06 -11.26
CA ALA A 145 -18.42 11.93 -11.03
C ALA A 145 -18.75 10.56 -10.42
N GLN A 146 -19.78 10.54 -9.61
CA GLN A 146 -20.35 9.33 -9.04
C GLN A 146 -21.85 9.37 -9.13
N PHE A 147 -22.44 8.27 -9.54
CA PHE A 147 -23.87 8.05 -9.65
C PHE A 147 -24.24 6.91 -8.71
N THR A 148 -25.24 7.13 -7.86
CA THR A 148 -25.72 6.14 -6.91
C THR A 148 -27.20 5.91 -7.13
N LEU A 149 -27.60 4.66 -7.30
CA LEU A 149 -28.98 4.23 -7.50
C LEU A 149 -29.40 3.27 -6.40
N LYS A 150 -30.50 3.60 -5.72
CA LYS A 150 -31.19 2.68 -4.83
C LYS A 150 -32.55 2.35 -5.45
N PRO A 151 -32.68 1.20 -6.13
CA PRO A 151 -33.94 0.79 -6.76
C PRO A 151 -35.04 0.61 -5.72
N ASN A 152 -36.27 0.96 -6.08
CA ASN A 152 -37.43 0.72 -5.28
C ASN A 152 -37.99 -0.70 -5.54
N TRP A 153 -37.32 -1.69 -4.96
CA TRP A 153 -37.74 -3.11 -5.01
C TRP A 153 -37.59 -3.75 -3.61
N ASP A 154 -38.00 -5.01 -3.46
CA ASP A 154 -37.98 -5.70 -2.17
C ASP A 154 -36.59 -6.03 -1.62
N ARG A 155 -35.55 -5.88 -2.44
CA ARG A 155 -34.14 -6.15 -2.05
C ARG A 155 -33.44 -4.86 -1.67
N ASP A 156 -32.78 -4.83 -0.51
CA ASP A 156 -32.01 -3.68 -0.08
C ASP A 156 -30.62 -3.68 -0.77
N MET A 157 -30.60 -3.13 -1.98
CA MET A 157 -29.40 -2.99 -2.79
C MET A 157 -29.15 -1.53 -3.17
N VAL A 158 -27.86 -1.17 -3.19
CA VAL A 158 -27.39 0.13 -3.68
C VAL A 158 -26.32 -0.10 -4.73
N PHE A 159 -26.53 0.46 -5.91
CA PHE A 159 -25.55 0.43 -7.00
C PHE A 159 -24.85 1.76 -7.10
N ARG A 160 -23.53 1.75 -7.33
CA ARG A 160 -22.73 2.95 -7.57
C ARG A 160 -21.88 2.76 -8.81
N PHE A 161 -21.87 3.78 -9.64
CA PHE A 161 -20.91 3.91 -10.73
C PHE A 161 -20.09 5.17 -10.48
N ALA A 162 -18.77 5.05 -10.42
CA ALA A 162 -17.86 6.16 -10.26
C ALA A 162 -16.85 6.19 -11.41
N THR A 163 -16.60 7.38 -11.92
CA THR A 163 -15.57 7.60 -12.94
C THR A 163 -14.86 8.92 -12.68
N GLY A 164 -13.62 9.03 -13.11
CA GLY A 164 -12.88 10.26 -12.97
C GLY A 164 -11.43 10.16 -13.39
N LEU A 165 -10.88 11.32 -13.67
CA LEU A 165 -9.48 11.50 -13.90
C LEU A 165 -8.80 11.89 -12.59
N TYR A 166 -7.76 11.18 -12.22
CA TYR A 166 -7.02 11.38 -10.97
C TYR A 166 -5.57 11.69 -11.30
N HIS A 167 -5.05 12.74 -10.69
CA HIS A 167 -3.64 13.09 -10.77
C HIS A 167 -3.03 13.01 -9.39
N GLN A 168 -1.84 12.41 -9.32
CA GLN A 168 -1.00 12.38 -8.13
C GLN A 168 0.28 13.15 -8.40
N PRO A 169 0.37 14.41 -7.93
CA PRO A 169 1.63 15.16 -7.97
C PRO A 169 2.73 14.39 -7.22
N PRO A 170 3.97 14.42 -7.71
CA PRO A 170 5.05 13.68 -7.09
C PRO A 170 5.35 14.21 -5.68
N PHE A 171 5.57 13.31 -4.72
CA PHE A 171 6.19 13.67 -3.45
C PHE A 171 7.72 13.63 -3.60
N TYR A 172 8.46 14.21 -2.64
CA TYR A 172 9.89 14.42 -2.76
C TYR A 172 10.68 13.19 -3.23
N ARG A 173 10.43 12.00 -2.65
CA ARG A 173 11.17 10.79 -3.01
C ARG A 173 10.93 10.33 -4.45
N GLU A 174 9.78 10.66 -5.05
CA GLU A 174 9.47 10.38 -6.45
C GLU A 174 10.22 11.30 -7.44
N LEU A 175 10.70 12.45 -6.95
CA LEU A 175 11.52 13.38 -7.73
C LEU A 175 12.98 12.94 -7.84
N ARG A 176 13.42 12.03 -6.98
CA ARG A 176 14.80 11.63 -6.85
C ARG A 176 15.06 10.32 -7.60
N ASP A 177 16.01 10.34 -8.52
CA ASP A 177 16.43 9.19 -9.31
C ASP A 177 17.30 8.19 -8.51
N LEU A 178 17.77 7.14 -9.19
CA LEU A 178 18.61 6.10 -8.59
C LEU A 178 19.97 6.62 -8.08
N ASN A 179 20.46 7.74 -8.64
CA ASN A 179 21.72 8.40 -8.25
C ASN A 179 21.52 9.44 -7.15
N GLY A 180 20.28 9.65 -6.69
CA GLY A 180 19.96 10.66 -5.70
C GLY A 180 19.78 12.06 -6.26
N VAL A 181 19.77 12.22 -7.58
CA VAL A 181 19.59 13.52 -8.25
C VAL A 181 18.11 13.85 -8.35
N VAL A 182 17.73 15.07 -8.00
CA VAL A 182 16.35 15.56 -8.07
C VAL A 182 16.04 16.00 -9.50
N ASN A 183 14.97 15.41 -10.08
CA ASN A 183 14.38 15.84 -11.33
C ASN A 183 13.13 16.67 -11.08
N PRO A 184 13.16 18.01 -11.22
CA PRO A 184 12.02 18.87 -10.98
C PRO A 184 10.91 18.76 -12.05
N ASN A 185 11.21 18.07 -13.16
CA ASN A 185 10.29 17.90 -14.28
C ASN A 185 9.41 16.63 -14.19
N VAL A 186 9.54 15.86 -13.11
CA VAL A 186 8.65 14.72 -12.88
C VAL A 186 7.20 15.21 -12.84
N LYS A 187 6.37 14.62 -13.70
CA LYS A 187 4.96 14.97 -13.84
C LYS A 187 4.11 14.28 -12.79
N ALA A 188 2.90 14.78 -12.57
CA ALA A 188 1.89 14.02 -11.87
C ALA A 188 1.55 12.73 -12.63
N GLN A 189 1.51 11.61 -11.92
CA GLN A 189 0.97 10.39 -12.49
C GLN A 189 -0.54 10.55 -12.67
N GLN A 190 -1.05 10.15 -13.82
CA GLN A 190 -2.46 10.26 -14.19
C GLN A 190 -3.13 8.90 -14.17
N SER A 191 -4.38 8.84 -13.71
CA SER A 191 -5.17 7.61 -13.73
C SER A 191 -6.64 7.90 -14.04
N LEU A 192 -7.15 7.28 -15.11
CA LEU A 192 -8.57 7.27 -15.43
C LEU A 192 -9.22 6.03 -14.79
N HIS A 193 -10.24 6.25 -13.95
CA HIS A 193 -10.92 5.20 -13.21
C HIS A 193 -12.34 4.98 -13.68
N PHE A 194 -12.74 3.70 -13.72
CA PHE A 194 -14.12 3.24 -13.82
C PHE A 194 -14.36 2.23 -12.71
N VAL A 195 -15.36 2.49 -11.87
CA VAL A 195 -15.69 1.64 -10.72
C VAL A 195 -17.19 1.40 -10.70
N LEU A 196 -17.57 0.14 -10.65
CA LEU A 196 -18.95 -0.29 -10.45
C LEU A 196 -19.03 -1.05 -9.12
N SER A 197 -19.88 -0.62 -8.21
CA SER A 197 -20.05 -1.28 -6.94
C SER A 197 -21.54 -1.57 -6.62
N ASN A 198 -21.73 -2.63 -5.85
CA ASN A 198 -23.02 -3.01 -5.32
C ASN A 198 -22.89 -3.31 -3.82
N ASP A 199 -23.75 -2.69 -3.02
CA ASP A 199 -23.96 -3.03 -1.61
C ASP A 199 -25.29 -3.77 -1.52
N TYR A 200 -25.28 -4.98 -0.99
CA TYR A 200 -26.46 -5.80 -0.80
C TYR A 200 -26.60 -6.19 0.68
N ASN A 201 -27.63 -5.66 1.34
CA ASN A 201 -28.00 -6.04 2.69
C ASN A 201 -29.12 -7.10 2.61
N PHE A 202 -28.91 -8.23 3.28
CA PHE A 202 -29.87 -9.34 3.24
C PHE A 202 -29.90 -10.08 4.58
N LYS A 203 -30.94 -10.87 4.75
CA LYS A 203 -31.08 -11.77 5.91
C LYS A 203 -30.90 -13.21 5.48
N MET A 204 -30.04 -13.94 6.20
CA MET A 204 -29.87 -15.38 6.09
C MET A 204 -30.09 -16.00 7.47
N SER A 205 -31.00 -16.96 7.60
CA SER A 205 -31.37 -17.58 8.90
C SER A 205 -31.73 -16.54 9.97
N LYS A 206 -32.48 -15.50 9.60
CA LYS A 206 -32.94 -14.36 10.43
C LYS A 206 -31.81 -13.43 10.92
N ARG A 207 -30.59 -13.57 10.41
CA ARG A 207 -29.41 -12.75 10.76
C ARG A 207 -29.07 -11.79 9.64
N GLN A 208 -28.45 -10.65 9.99
CA GLN A 208 -28.08 -9.62 9.03
C GLN A 208 -26.74 -9.94 8.37
N PHE A 209 -26.72 -9.80 7.05
CA PHE A 209 -25.52 -9.91 6.23
C PHE A 209 -25.42 -8.73 5.29
N LYS A 210 -24.20 -8.31 5.00
CA LYS A 210 -23.89 -7.32 3.99
C LYS A 210 -22.84 -7.87 3.03
N LEU A 211 -23.18 -7.92 1.74
CA LEU A 211 -22.24 -8.22 0.67
C LEU A 211 -21.92 -6.92 -0.06
N VAL A 212 -20.65 -6.57 -0.12
CA VAL A 212 -20.12 -5.48 -0.95
C VAL A 212 -19.33 -6.10 -2.08
N THR A 213 -19.64 -5.72 -3.31
CA THR A 213 -18.93 -6.16 -4.51
C THR A 213 -18.51 -4.93 -5.29
N GLU A 214 -17.25 -4.88 -5.72
CA GLU A 214 -16.71 -3.78 -6.49
C GLU A 214 -15.87 -4.32 -7.66
N ALA A 215 -16.21 -3.94 -8.88
CA ALA A 215 -15.42 -4.18 -10.08
C ALA A 215 -14.81 -2.86 -10.55
N TYR A 216 -13.53 -2.87 -10.90
CA TYR A 216 -12.83 -1.65 -11.30
C TYR A 216 -11.88 -1.88 -12.47
N TYR A 217 -11.69 -0.81 -13.22
CA TYR A 217 -10.66 -0.67 -14.24
C TYR A 217 -9.98 0.69 -14.10
N LYS A 218 -8.65 0.71 -14.19
CA LYS A 218 -7.82 1.91 -14.11
C LYS A 218 -6.82 1.90 -15.26
N SER A 219 -6.80 2.97 -16.03
CA SER A 219 -5.76 3.22 -17.04
C SER A 219 -4.86 4.33 -16.55
N MET A 220 -3.56 4.11 -16.55
CA MET A 220 -2.59 5.03 -15.96
C MET A 220 -1.57 5.48 -17.01
N THR A 221 -1.25 6.76 -17.01
CA THR A 221 -0.23 7.38 -17.87
C THR A 221 0.72 8.22 -17.03
N ASP A 222 1.85 8.58 -17.60
CA ASP A 222 2.94 9.29 -16.91
C ASP A 222 3.37 8.58 -15.61
N VAL A 223 3.38 7.25 -15.60
CA VAL A 223 3.73 6.46 -14.42
C VAL A 223 5.22 6.58 -14.14
N ASN A 224 5.54 6.95 -12.90
CA ASN A 224 6.91 6.98 -12.41
C ASN A 224 7.28 5.61 -11.84
N THR A 225 8.06 4.86 -12.58
CA THR A 225 8.42 3.49 -12.22
C THR A 225 9.41 3.44 -11.06
N TYR A 226 9.38 2.33 -10.33
CA TYR A 226 10.26 2.08 -9.21
C TYR A 226 10.62 0.60 -9.10
N THR A 227 11.70 0.32 -8.40
CA THR A 227 12.09 -1.03 -7.99
C THR A 227 11.99 -1.19 -6.49
N LEU A 228 11.72 -2.43 -6.07
CA LEU A 228 11.83 -2.84 -4.67
C LEU A 228 13.13 -3.59 -4.47
N GLU A 229 14.04 -2.96 -3.75
CA GLU A 229 15.33 -3.54 -3.40
C GLU A 229 15.40 -3.69 -1.88
N ASN A 230 15.38 -4.92 -1.41
CA ASN A 230 15.25 -5.22 0.02
C ASN A 230 13.96 -4.56 0.58
N VAL A 231 14.09 -3.60 1.48
CA VAL A 231 12.98 -2.81 2.05
C VAL A 231 12.90 -1.39 1.47
N ARG A 232 13.70 -1.10 0.44
CA ARG A 232 13.79 0.24 -0.16
C ARG A 232 13.03 0.32 -1.46
N ILE A 233 12.29 1.40 -1.63
CA ILE A 233 11.68 1.80 -2.90
C ILE A 233 12.63 2.78 -3.58
N ARG A 234 13.02 2.48 -4.82
CA ARG A 234 13.89 3.32 -5.62
C ARG A 234 13.17 3.74 -6.89
N TYR A 235 12.88 5.02 -6.98
CA TYR A 235 12.21 5.62 -8.13
C TYR A 235 13.20 5.92 -9.26
N ARG A 236 12.69 5.91 -10.49
CA ARG A 236 13.48 6.29 -11.68
C ARG A 236 13.34 7.79 -12.01
N ALA A 237 12.34 8.46 -11.45
CA ALA A 237 12.05 9.89 -11.59
C ALA A 237 11.92 10.37 -13.05
N ASN A 238 11.27 9.60 -13.93
CA ASN A 238 11.24 9.88 -15.37
C ASN A 238 9.88 9.71 -16.06
N ASN A 239 8.82 9.29 -15.38
CA ASN A 239 7.47 9.10 -15.96
C ASN A 239 7.44 8.33 -17.29
N ASN A 240 8.22 7.28 -17.41
CA ASN A 240 8.45 6.58 -18.67
C ASN A 240 7.48 5.44 -18.95
N ALA A 241 6.43 5.28 -18.15
CA ALA A 241 5.56 4.12 -18.28
C ALA A 241 4.07 4.47 -18.38
N GLU A 242 3.37 3.57 -19.03
CA GLU A 242 1.92 3.40 -18.98
C GLU A 242 1.61 2.17 -18.14
N ALA A 243 0.46 2.15 -17.48
CA ALA A 243 0.04 1.01 -16.68
C ALA A 243 -1.47 0.85 -16.69
N TYR A 244 -1.93 -0.33 -16.28
CA TYR A 244 -3.34 -0.56 -16.01
C TYR A 244 -3.51 -1.39 -14.74
N ALA A 245 -4.70 -1.31 -14.17
CA ALA A 245 -5.15 -2.21 -13.12
C ALA A 245 -6.63 -2.51 -13.32
N TYR A 246 -7.01 -3.77 -13.17
CA TYR A 246 -8.41 -4.14 -13.07
C TYR A 246 -8.58 -5.24 -12.03
N GLY A 247 -9.79 -5.31 -11.48
CA GLY A 247 -10.07 -6.30 -10.46
C GLY A 247 -11.51 -6.36 -10.05
N LEU A 248 -11.75 -7.32 -9.18
CA LEU A 248 -13.02 -7.58 -8.51
C LEU A 248 -12.75 -7.82 -7.04
N ASP A 249 -13.32 -6.98 -6.19
CA ASP A 249 -13.26 -7.12 -4.75
C ASP A 249 -14.64 -7.46 -4.19
N MET A 250 -14.69 -8.46 -3.31
CA MET A 250 -15.91 -8.89 -2.62
C MET A 250 -15.66 -8.94 -1.12
N ARG A 251 -16.59 -8.45 -0.33
CA ARG A 251 -16.56 -8.55 1.12
C ARG A 251 -17.94 -8.92 1.64
N LEU A 252 -18.00 -10.07 2.28
CA LEU A 252 -19.17 -10.52 3.02
C LEU A 252 -18.92 -10.28 4.52
N ASN A 253 -19.78 -9.52 5.14
CA ASN A 253 -19.80 -9.27 6.57
C ASN A 253 -21.12 -9.73 7.12
N GLY A 254 -21.13 -10.33 8.31
CA GLY A 254 -22.39 -10.72 8.94
C GLY A 254 -22.22 -11.54 10.21
N GLU A 255 -23.32 -11.79 10.80
CA GLU A 255 -23.49 -12.58 12.01
C GLU A 255 -23.63 -14.07 11.68
N PHE A 256 -22.51 -14.74 11.40
CA PHE A 256 -22.52 -16.20 11.17
C PHE A 256 -22.91 -16.96 12.45
N VAL A 257 -22.55 -16.38 13.60
CA VAL A 257 -22.94 -16.85 14.93
C VAL A 257 -23.59 -15.68 15.68
N PRO A 258 -24.71 -15.88 16.42
CA PRO A 258 -25.37 -14.80 17.15
C PRO A 258 -24.43 -14.03 18.08
N GLY A 259 -24.41 -12.69 17.94
CA GLY A 259 -23.61 -11.80 18.78
C GLY A 259 -22.14 -11.64 18.36
N THR A 260 -21.73 -12.26 17.24
CA THR A 260 -20.37 -12.11 16.72
C THR A 260 -20.36 -11.78 15.23
N GLU A 261 -19.57 -10.77 14.82
CA GLU A 261 -19.35 -10.42 13.42
C GLU A 261 -18.16 -11.17 12.84
N SER A 262 -18.37 -11.78 11.68
CA SER A 262 -17.34 -12.44 10.91
C SER A 262 -17.25 -11.86 9.50
N TRP A 263 -16.07 -11.94 8.91
CA TRP A 263 -15.75 -11.28 7.65
C TRP A 263 -15.07 -12.26 6.70
N LEU A 264 -15.55 -12.26 5.47
CA LEU A 264 -14.89 -12.93 4.35
C LEU A 264 -14.56 -11.88 3.30
N SER A 265 -13.31 -11.78 2.92
CA SER A 265 -12.83 -10.89 1.85
C SER A 265 -12.20 -11.72 0.74
N LEU A 266 -12.55 -11.41 -0.49
CA LEU A 266 -11.99 -12.00 -1.70
C LEU A 266 -11.66 -10.87 -2.67
N GLY A 267 -10.42 -10.79 -3.10
CA GLY A 267 -9.96 -9.82 -4.08
C GLY A 267 -9.20 -10.49 -5.22
N TYR A 268 -9.53 -10.13 -6.44
CA TYR A 268 -8.76 -10.46 -7.62
C TYR A 268 -8.31 -9.16 -8.29
N MET A 269 -7.00 -9.03 -8.54
CA MET A 269 -6.43 -7.86 -9.20
C MET A 269 -5.35 -8.28 -10.20
N LYS A 270 -5.34 -7.64 -11.36
CA LYS A 270 -4.21 -7.66 -12.29
C LYS A 270 -3.74 -6.22 -12.50
N THR A 271 -2.42 -5.99 -12.35
CA THR A 271 -1.81 -4.70 -12.68
C THR A 271 -0.47 -4.90 -13.35
N GLU A 272 -0.29 -4.25 -14.49
CA GLU A 272 0.92 -4.32 -15.30
C GLU A 272 1.33 -2.93 -15.76
N GLU A 273 2.59 -2.76 -16.10
CA GLU A 273 3.17 -1.52 -16.62
C GLU A 273 4.02 -1.80 -17.85
N ASN A 274 4.00 -0.85 -18.78
CA ASN A 274 4.79 -0.86 -20.00
C ASN A 274 5.81 0.29 -19.94
N GLN A 275 7.06 -0.04 -19.67
CA GLN A 275 8.15 0.91 -19.57
C GLN A 275 8.75 1.13 -20.96
N ASP A 276 8.83 2.37 -21.42
CA ASP A 276 9.44 2.77 -22.70
C ASP A 276 8.87 2.03 -23.93
N GLY A 277 7.60 1.59 -23.88
CA GLY A 277 6.95 0.88 -24.98
C GLY A 277 7.42 -0.55 -25.22
N ARG A 278 8.12 -1.16 -24.28
CA ARG A 278 8.74 -2.50 -24.41
C ARG A 278 7.79 -3.67 -24.16
N GLY A 279 6.53 -3.41 -23.84
CA GLY A 279 5.51 -4.39 -23.50
C GLY A 279 5.19 -4.43 -22.01
N PHE A 280 4.09 -5.08 -21.65
CA PHE A 280 3.58 -5.08 -20.28
C PHE A 280 4.27 -6.13 -19.42
N ILE A 281 4.71 -5.73 -18.23
CA ILE A 281 5.24 -6.57 -17.16
C ILE A 281 4.47 -6.31 -15.87
N ALA A 282 4.50 -7.28 -14.94
CA ALA A 282 3.82 -7.14 -13.66
C ALA A 282 4.40 -5.97 -12.86
N ARG A 283 3.53 -5.09 -12.37
CA ARG A 283 3.91 -4.04 -11.42
C ARG A 283 4.31 -4.65 -10.07
N PRO A 284 5.18 -3.99 -9.28
CA PRO A 284 5.59 -4.49 -7.96
C PRO A 284 4.44 -4.81 -7.00
N THR A 285 3.26 -4.22 -7.22
CA THR A 285 2.05 -4.43 -6.43
C THR A 285 1.10 -5.47 -7.00
N ASP A 286 1.45 -6.14 -8.11
CA ASP A 286 0.59 -7.12 -8.77
C ASP A 286 0.43 -8.39 -7.94
N GLN A 287 -0.66 -8.47 -7.20
CA GLN A 287 -1.04 -9.62 -6.39
C GLN A 287 -2.41 -10.13 -6.82
N ARG A 288 -2.42 -11.27 -7.54
CA ARG A 288 -3.60 -11.74 -8.29
C ARG A 288 -4.78 -12.12 -7.43
N LEU A 289 -4.57 -12.87 -6.38
CA LEU A 289 -5.64 -13.34 -5.50
C LEU A 289 -5.31 -12.99 -4.05
N LYS A 290 -6.29 -12.44 -3.35
CA LYS A 290 -6.26 -12.15 -1.91
C LYS A 290 -7.50 -12.73 -1.27
N VAL A 291 -7.31 -13.56 -0.25
CA VAL A 291 -8.40 -14.13 0.55
C VAL A 291 -8.11 -13.84 2.01
N GLY A 292 -9.09 -13.26 2.69
CA GLY A 292 -9.03 -13.02 4.12
C GLY A 292 -10.31 -13.49 4.79
N ILE A 293 -10.19 -14.24 5.87
CA ILE A 293 -11.31 -14.69 6.69
C ILE A 293 -11.01 -14.31 8.12
N LEU A 294 -11.90 -13.55 8.73
CA LEU A 294 -11.93 -13.32 10.16
C LEU A 294 -13.21 -13.93 10.71
N PHE A 295 -13.08 -14.99 11.48
CA PHE A 295 -14.19 -15.67 12.12
C PHE A 295 -14.08 -15.53 13.63
N GLN A 296 -15.19 -15.13 14.27
CA GLN A 296 -15.32 -15.03 15.73
C GLN A 296 -16.52 -15.83 16.18
N ASP A 297 -16.38 -16.53 17.29
CA ASP A 297 -17.42 -17.35 17.88
C ASP A 297 -17.26 -17.48 19.40
N TYR A 298 -18.37 -17.79 20.07
CA TYR A 298 -18.39 -18.29 21.43
C TYR A 298 -18.41 -19.83 21.39
N MET A 299 -17.64 -20.49 22.23
CA MET A 299 -17.69 -21.95 22.28
C MET A 299 -19.07 -22.43 22.75
N PRO A 300 -19.71 -23.37 22.03
CA PRO A 300 -21.12 -23.71 22.29
C PRO A 300 -21.44 -24.12 23.70
N ASN A 301 -20.56 -24.80 24.41
CA ASN A 301 -20.74 -25.28 25.78
C ASN A 301 -20.00 -24.44 26.85
N LEU A 302 -19.31 -23.38 26.40
CA LEU A 302 -18.50 -22.49 27.24
C LEU A 302 -18.75 -21.03 26.83
N PRO A 303 -19.90 -20.43 27.23
CA PRO A 303 -20.31 -19.10 26.75
C PRO A 303 -19.34 -17.98 27.16
N ASN A 304 -18.49 -18.23 28.15
CA ASN A 304 -17.45 -17.31 28.56
C ASN A 304 -16.15 -17.42 27.73
N MET A 305 -16.07 -18.38 26.78
CA MET A 305 -14.90 -18.62 25.98
C MET A 305 -15.16 -18.14 24.55
N LYS A 306 -14.44 -17.10 24.15
CA LYS A 306 -14.44 -16.55 22.81
C LYS A 306 -13.29 -17.17 22.01
N LEU A 307 -13.58 -17.57 20.78
CA LEU A 307 -12.62 -18.08 19.81
C LEU A 307 -12.53 -17.09 18.67
N TYR A 308 -11.35 -16.82 18.16
CA TYR A 308 -11.19 -16.18 16.85
C TYR A 308 -10.21 -16.94 15.96
N LEU A 309 -10.48 -16.88 14.68
CA LEU A 309 -9.66 -17.44 13.63
C LEU A 309 -9.46 -16.38 12.55
N ASN A 310 -8.20 -16.10 12.21
CA ASN A 310 -7.84 -15.24 11.10
C ASN A 310 -7.06 -16.05 10.08
N LEU A 311 -7.58 -16.14 8.86
CA LEU A 311 -6.91 -16.82 7.75
C LEU A 311 -6.60 -15.81 6.66
N VAL A 312 -5.36 -15.80 6.19
CA VAL A 312 -4.91 -14.96 5.08
C VAL A 312 -4.19 -15.82 4.06
N TYR A 313 -4.65 -15.73 2.82
CA TYR A 313 -3.98 -16.29 1.66
C TYR A 313 -3.85 -15.23 0.58
N ASN A 314 -2.64 -14.98 0.10
CA ASN A 314 -2.39 -14.08 -1.01
C ASN A 314 -1.40 -14.73 -1.97
N THR A 315 -1.64 -14.63 -3.27
CA THR A 315 -0.66 -15.06 -4.28
C THR A 315 0.63 -14.24 -4.18
N GLY A 316 1.74 -14.82 -4.59
CA GLY A 316 3.05 -14.21 -4.52
C GLY A 316 3.14 -12.87 -5.27
N LEU A 317 3.72 -11.88 -4.62
CA LEU A 317 4.09 -10.61 -5.25
C LEU A 317 5.26 -10.81 -6.23
N PRO A 318 5.45 -9.94 -7.24
CA PRO A 318 6.70 -9.88 -7.99
C PRO A 318 7.89 -9.72 -7.05
N GLY A 319 8.96 -10.45 -7.33
CA GLY A 319 10.15 -10.51 -6.46
C GLY A 319 11.02 -9.26 -6.48
N GLY A 320 10.67 -8.27 -7.29
CA GLY A 320 11.50 -7.08 -7.52
C GLY A 320 12.73 -7.38 -8.39
N SER A 321 13.57 -6.38 -8.54
CA SER A 321 14.85 -6.47 -9.25
C SER A 321 15.90 -5.60 -8.56
N PRO A 322 17.20 -5.90 -8.73
CA PRO A 322 18.24 -4.97 -8.33
C PRO A 322 18.02 -3.60 -8.99
N SER A 323 18.34 -2.51 -8.29
CA SER A 323 18.08 -1.13 -8.75
C SER A 323 18.74 -0.77 -10.09
N TYR A 324 19.88 -1.37 -10.37
CA TYR A 324 20.67 -1.19 -11.60
C TYR A 324 20.29 -2.17 -12.72
N ALA A 325 19.42 -3.14 -12.45
CA ALA A 325 19.07 -4.19 -13.40
C ALA A 325 17.83 -3.83 -14.20
N ASP A 326 17.71 -4.45 -15.37
CA ASP A 326 16.51 -4.34 -16.20
C ASP A 326 15.36 -5.14 -15.58
N ALA A 327 14.27 -4.46 -15.22
CA ALA A 327 13.09 -5.09 -14.64
C ALA A 327 12.49 -6.19 -15.53
N TYR A 328 12.64 -6.10 -16.85
CA TYR A 328 12.13 -7.10 -17.81
C TYR A 328 12.84 -8.45 -17.70
N VAL A 329 14.04 -8.50 -17.19
CA VAL A 329 14.79 -9.74 -16.94
C VAL A 329 14.35 -10.40 -15.62
N TYR A 330 13.88 -9.62 -14.66
CA TYR A 330 13.54 -10.09 -13.30
C TYR A 330 12.03 -10.18 -13.12
N GLN A 331 11.40 -11.22 -13.68
CA GLN A 331 9.96 -11.42 -13.65
C GLN A 331 9.50 -12.55 -12.70
N SER A 332 10.37 -12.99 -11.81
CA SER A 332 10.04 -14.02 -10.82
C SER A 332 9.05 -13.47 -9.77
N ARG A 333 8.29 -14.38 -9.17
CA ARG A 333 7.39 -14.08 -8.06
C ARG A 333 7.87 -14.73 -6.77
N LEU A 334 7.57 -14.10 -5.66
CA LEU A 334 7.69 -14.69 -4.33
C LEU A 334 6.69 -15.84 -4.17
N ARG A 335 6.91 -16.69 -3.20
CA ARG A 335 5.93 -17.72 -2.80
C ARG A 335 4.65 -17.06 -2.28
N ASP A 336 3.55 -17.80 -2.38
CA ASP A 336 2.27 -17.35 -1.84
C ASP A 336 2.37 -17.11 -0.33
N TYR A 337 1.78 -16.01 0.10
CA TYR A 337 1.64 -15.68 1.51
C TYR A 337 0.50 -16.49 2.13
N ARG A 338 0.79 -17.20 3.19
CA ARG A 338 -0.17 -18.05 3.91
C ARG A 338 -0.02 -17.84 5.41
N ARG A 339 -1.10 -17.43 6.07
CA ARG A 339 -1.06 -17.24 7.51
C ARG A 339 -2.39 -17.65 8.13
N ALA A 340 -2.32 -18.35 9.25
CA ALA A 340 -3.43 -18.66 10.12
C ALA A 340 -3.08 -18.23 11.53
N ASP A 341 -3.95 -17.42 12.14
CA ASP A 341 -3.87 -17.03 13.53
C ASP A 341 -5.08 -17.54 14.27
N VAL A 342 -4.86 -18.09 15.47
CA VAL A 342 -5.91 -18.60 16.34
C VAL A 342 -5.79 -17.97 17.71
N GLY A 343 -6.91 -17.56 18.28
CA GLY A 343 -6.95 -17.01 19.62
C GLY A 343 -8.13 -17.52 20.43
N PHE A 344 -7.92 -17.65 21.71
CA PHE A 344 -8.93 -17.97 22.72
C PHE A 344 -8.91 -16.89 23.77
N SER A 345 -10.09 -16.45 24.22
CA SER A 345 -10.21 -15.50 25.31
C SER A 345 -11.28 -15.97 26.28
N TYR A 346 -10.89 -16.21 27.51
CA TYR A 346 -11.81 -16.56 28.58
C TYR A 346 -12.23 -15.30 29.35
N VAL A 347 -13.53 -15.06 29.35
CA VAL A 347 -14.12 -13.91 30.02
C VAL A 347 -14.43 -14.30 31.46
N LEU A 348 -13.70 -13.68 32.42
CA LEU A 348 -13.86 -13.88 33.85
C LEU A 348 -15.05 -13.07 34.38
N THR A 349 -15.24 -11.85 33.88
CA THR A 349 -16.39 -10.99 34.17
C THR A 349 -16.62 -9.99 33.06
N GLU A 350 -17.89 -9.64 32.83
CA GLU A 350 -18.36 -8.56 31.95
C GLU A 350 -19.28 -7.62 32.73
N ARG A 351 -19.43 -6.39 32.22
CA ARG A 351 -20.19 -5.30 32.85
C ARG A 351 -21.60 -5.65 33.32
N ASN A 352 -22.23 -6.64 32.67
CA ASN A 352 -23.61 -7.06 32.98
C ASN A 352 -23.70 -8.28 33.90
N ASN A 353 -22.57 -8.81 34.39
CA ASN A 353 -22.58 -9.98 35.27
C ASN A 353 -22.86 -9.56 36.72
N GLU A 354 -24.03 -9.91 37.23
CA GLU A 354 -24.35 -9.75 38.64
C GLU A 354 -23.49 -10.67 39.51
N ARG A 355 -22.72 -10.07 40.42
CA ARG A 355 -21.87 -10.79 41.37
C ARG A 355 -22.24 -10.44 42.79
N PRO A 356 -22.13 -11.39 43.75
CA PRO A 356 -22.37 -11.13 45.15
C PRO A 356 -21.51 -9.97 45.70
N ASN A 357 -22.02 -9.22 46.66
CA ASN A 357 -21.28 -8.16 47.31
C ASN A 357 -20.03 -8.73 48.00
N GLY A 358 -18.87 -8.10 47.79
CA GLY A 358 -17.59 -8.56 48.29
C GLY A 358 -16.78 -9.47 47.40
N HIS A 359 -17.31 -9.91 46.27
CA HIS A 359 -16.55 -10.72 45.32
C HIS A 359 -15.49 -9.87 44.61
N TRP A 360 -14.24 -10.32 44.60
CA TRP A 360 -13.09 -9.57 44.04
C TRP A 360 -13.26 -9.14 42.58
N LEU A 361 -13.96 -9.94 41.76
CA LEU A 361 -14.26 -9.63 40.35
C LEU A 361 -15.20 -8.44 40.18
N LYS A 362 -15.91 -8.02 41.25
CA LYS A 362 -16.82 -6.86 41.21
C LYS A 362 -16.06 -5.54 41.03
N ARG A 363 -14.76 -5.53 41.26
CA ARG A 363 -13.87 -4.37 41.00
C ARG A 363 -13.62 -4.12 39.54
N PHE A 364 -13.90 -5.12 38.68
CA PHE A 364 -13.67 -5.03 37.25
C PHE A 364 -15.00 -4.94 36.52
N GLN A 365 -15.09 -4.00 35.59
CA GLN A 365 -16.19 -3.95 34.62
C GLN A 365 -16.04 -5.09 33.61
N ASP A 366 -14.80 -5.26 33.10
CA ASP A 366 -14.44 -6.34 32.20
C ASP A 366 -13.09 -6.93 32.65
N LEU A 367 -13.01 -8.24 32.73
CA LEU A 367 -11.76 -8.97 32.96
C LEU A 367 -11.73 -10.22 32.09
N SER A 368 -10.74 -10.33 31.24
CA SER A 368 -10.55 -11.52 30.40
C SER A 368 -9.08 -11.87 30.24
N LEU A 369 -8.81 -13.16 30.09
CA LEU A 369 -7.51 -13.72 29.81
C LEU A 369 -7.54 -14.37 28.43
N GLY A 370 -6.65 -13.92 27.54
CA GLY A 370 -6.52 -14.44 26.17
C GLY A 370 -5.19 -15.12 25.93
N PHE A 371 -5.23 -16.10 25.04
CA PHE A 371 -4.06 -16.76 24.49
C PHE A 371 -4.17 -16.79 22.97
N GLU A 372 -3.12 -16.35 22.29
CA GLU A 372 -3.11 -16.19 20.84
C GLU A 372 -1.87 -16.87 20.24
N ILE A 373 -2.07 -17.54 19.12
CA ILE A 373 -0.98 -18.11 18.32
C ILE A 373 -1.03 -17.45 16.95
N PHE A 374 -0.06 -16.60 16.67
CA PHE A 374 0.10 -16.01 15.35
C PHE A 374 0.95 -16.92 14.47
N ASN A 375 0.59 -17.02 13.19
CA ASN A 375 1.23 -17.92 12.22
C ASN A 375 1.29 -19.37 12.72
N LEU A 376 0.13 -19.94 13.00
CA LEU A 376 -0.06 -21.28 13.59
C LEU A 376 0.78 -22.37 12.89
N PHE A 377 0.85 -22.32 11.57
CA PHE A 377 1.58 -23.33 10.76
C PHE A 377 3.06 -23.00 10.57
N ASN A 378 3.54 -21.89 11.16
CA ASN A 378 4.93 -21.45 11.06
C ASN A 378 5.41 -21.27 9.61
N ASN A 379 4.55 -20.75 8.74
CA ASN A 379 4.89 -20.49 7.34
C ASN A 379 5.96 -19.40 7.24
N GLN A 380 6.94 -19.65 6.39
CA GLN A 380 7.96 -18.64 6.05
C GLN A 380 7.43 -17.75 4.93
N ASN A 381 6.80 -16.65 5.31
CA ASN A 381 6.24 -15.68 4.40
C ASN A 381 7.28 -14.59 4.09
N ALA A 382 7.39 -14.19 2.83
CA ALA A 382 8.23 -13.10 2.39
C ALA A 382 7.45 -12.13 1.50
N ILE A 383 7.79 -10.86 1.56
CA ILE A 383 7.18 -9.80 0.74
C ILE A 383 8.21 -9.04 -0.09
N THR A 384 9.49 -9.24 0.16
CA THR A 384 10.62 -8.66 -0.58
C THR A 384 11.77 -9.63 -0.67
N ASN A 385 12.70 -9.37 -1.59
CA ASN A 385 13.98 -10.06 -1.71
C ASN A 385 15.14 -9.12 -1.36
N THR A 386 16.18 -9.68 -0.77
CA THR A 386 17.54 -9.10 -0.79
C THR A 386 18.29 -9.69 -1.96
N TRP A 387 18.88 -8.84 -2.81
CA TRP A 387 19.62 -9.30 -3.97
C TRP A 387 21.08 -9.49 -3.62
N VAL A 388 21.59 -10.66 -3.90
CA VAL A 388 23.00 -11.03 -3.67
C VAL A 388 23.61 -11.49 -4.96
N ARG A 389 24.84 -11.05 -5.21
CA ARG A 389 25.60 -11.43 -6.40
C ARG A 389 26.58 -12.55 -6.10
N ASP A 390 26.59 -13.56 -6.93
CA ASP A 390 27.64 -14.57 -6.93
C ASP A 390 28.90 -13.98 -7.55
N VAL A 391 30.00 -14.04 -6.82
CA VAL A 391 31.29 -13.44 -7.20
C VAL A 391 31.94 -14.13 -8.40
N TYR A 392 31.68 -15.42 -8.59
CA TYR A 392 32.27 -16.22 -9.67
C TYR A 392 31.43 -16.18 -10.95
N THR A 393 30.16 -16.50 -10.82
CA THR A 393 29.26 -16.61 -11.98
C THR A 393 28.70 -15.25 -12.41
N LYS A 394 28.82 -14.21 -11.56
CA LYS A 394 28.21 -12.88 -11.73
C LYS A 394 26.67 -12.89 -11.73
N ASN A 395 26.05 -14.03 -11.42
CA ASN A 395 24.61 -14.15 -11.35
C ASN A 395 24.05 -13.43 -10.10
N GLN A 396 22.85 -12.91 -10.25
CA GLN A 396 22.10 -12.28 -9.16
C GLN A 396 21.07 -13.26 -8.61
N TYR A 397 21.01 -13.38 -7.29
CA TYR A 397 20.07 -14.21 -6.58
C TYR A 397 19.21 -13.39 -5.63
N GLY A 398 17.88 -13.55 -5.73
CA GLY A 398 16.94 -12.97 -4.78
C GLY A 398 16.80 -13.89 -3.57
N ILE A 399 17.22 -13.43 -2.40
CA ILE A 399 17.04 -14.14 -1.12
C ILE A 399 15.81 -13.55 -0.45
N PRO A 400 14.74 -14.36 -0.22
CA PRO A 400 13.52 -13.87 0.41
C PRO A 400 13.76 -13.33 1.82
N ASN A 401 13.24 -12.14 2.11
CA ASN A 401 13.21 -11.58 3.45
C ASN A 401 12.00 -12.12 4.20
N TYR A 402 12.24 -13.11 5.05
CA TYR A 402 11.18 -13.75 5.80
C TYR A 402 10.66 -12.87 6.93
N MET A 403 9.35 -12.81 7.02
CA MET A 403 8.63 -12.16 8.12
C MET A 403 8.65 -13.01 9.38
N THR A 404 8.12 -12.45 10.46
CA THR A 404 8.02 -13.11 11.77
C THR A 404 7.39 -14.50 11.66
N THR A 405 8.03 -15.48 12.24
CA THR A 405 7.57 -16.86 12.37
C THR A 405 6.42 -16.99 13.37
N ARG A 406 6.18 -18.20 13.93
CA ARG A 406 5.14 -18.38 14.94
C ARG A 406 5.45 -17.59 16.21
N VAL A 407 4.41 -16.89 16.72
CA VAL A 407 4.48 -16.13 17.97
C VAL A 407 3.35 -16.56 18.88
N PHE A 408 3.66 -16.78 20.15
CA PHE A 408 2.69 -16.99 21.21
C PHE A 408 2.50 -15.67 21.98
N ASN A 409 1.25 -15.31 22.20
CA ASN A 409 0.88 -14.10 22.89
C ASN A 409 -0.12 -14.39 24.01
N VAL A 410 0.10 -13.79 25.18
CA VAL A 410 -0.86 -13.84 26.30
C VAL A 410 -1.37 -12.43 26.52
N LYS A 411 -2.69 -12.28 26.58
CA LYS A 411 -3.36 -11.00 26.73
C LYS A 411 -4.23 -11.00 27.98
N LEU A 412 -3.97 -10.07 28.88
CA LEU A 412 -4.85 -9.76 30.00
C LEU A 412 -5.55 -8.43 29.70
N THR A 413 -6.87 -8.46 29.67
CA THR A 413 -7.68 -7.25 29.55
C THR A 413 -8.39 -7.03 30.87
N ALA A 414 -8.14 -5.88 31.50
CA ALA A 414 -8.78 -5.49 32.76
C ALA A 414 -9.30 -4.05 32.62
N LYS A 415 -10.59 -3.87 32.87
CA LYS A 415 -11.27 -2.57 32.94
C LYS A 415 -11.89 -2.44 34.30
N LEU A 416 -11.51 -1.40 35.04
CA LEU A 416 -11.98 -1.06 36.36
C LEU A 416 -13.29 -0.25 36.34
#